data_4607d775345ae16a985c99448d8b3eec
#
_entry.id   4607d775345ae16a985c99448d8b3eec
#
_cell.length_a   1.000
_cell.length_b   1.000
_cell.length_c   1.000
_cell.angle_alpha   90.00
_cell.angle_beta   90.00
_cell.angle_gamma   90.00
#
_symmetry.space_group_name_H-M   'P 1'
#
loop_
_entity.id
_entity.type
_entity.pdbx_description
1 polymer ?
#
loop_
_entity_poly.entity_id
_entity_poly.type
_entity_poly.pdbx_seq_one_letter_code
_entity_poly.pdbx_strand_id
1 'polypeptide(L)'
;MKIYHGIFSECGPRRKNEDYIAVREMPEQVRSVFVLCDGMGGHHLGEVASKLVAEHICDYWTKNPKRKDSEKKIIDACNETMVAYNNKSRVEMGTTMAMAAIEGNKALLAHCGDSRIYVIRNHEIIYQSTDHVALTPEGWPIITRAFFTGSNSYTPDIKEIEVEVGDMIFICSDGVYGNGKWSALKDTLEGKDVYSYLLSSVEKIASEKAHDNYSAILIRICRDEPADKTDTYLFKLNRRLRGTDDEFEPIEYFRFRREAMDRLVELNCYSREKGTYQYGVTRYVDGNGAKWIKNEQQINDSDE
;
A
#
# COMPACT_ATOMS: atom_id res chain seq x y z
N MET A 1 -7.17 11.84 12.16
CA MET A 1 -6.31 10.70 11.73
C MET A 1 -5.60 11.08 10.45
N LYS A 2 -4.33 10.72 10.30
CA LYS A 2 -3.57 10.80 9.04
C LYS A 2 -3.38 9.42 8.48
N ILE A 3 -3.34 9.33 7.17
CA ILE A 3 -3.08 8.09 6.43
C ILE A 3 -1.77 8.29 5.71
N TYR A 4 -0.82 7.38 5.93
CA TYR A 4 0.40 7.29 5.14
C TYR A 4 0.36 6.00 4.34
N HIS A 5 0.91 6.02 3.15
CA HIS A 5 1.01 4.81 2.35
C HIS A 5 2.34 4.73 1.62
N GLY A 6 2.74 3.51 1.34
CA GLY A 6 3.85 3.20 0.45
C GLY A 6 3.41 2.13 -0.53
N ILE A 7 4.00 2.12 -1.71
CA ILE A 7 3.67 1.20 -2.78
C ILE A 7 4.94 0.69 -3.46
N PHE A 8 4.89 -0.54 -3.94
CA PHE A 8 5.76 -1.00 -5.02
C PHE A 8 4.93 -1.77 -6.05
N SER A 9 5.41 -1.80 -7.30
CA SER A 9 4.80 -2.55 -8.39
C SER A 9 5.87 -2.88 -9.40
N GLU A 10 6.26 -4.14 -9.47
CA GLU A 10 7.41 -4.60 -10.21
C GLU A 10 7.02 -5.67 -11.23
N CYS A 11 7.65 -5.60 -12.39
CA CYS A 11 7.40 -6.54 -13.49
C CYS A 11 7.88 -7.97 -13.16
N GLY A 12 8.87 -8.10 -12.26
CA GLY A 12 9.51 -9.39 -12.04
C GLY A 12 10.10 -9.97 -13.32
N PRO A 13 10.05 -11.30 -13.51
CA PRO A 13 10.57 -11.96 -14.70
C PRO A 13 9.64 -11.91 -15.93
N ARG A 14 8.45 -11.35 -15.77
CA ARG A 14 7.46 -11.23 -16.84
C ARG A 14 7.89 -10.17 -17.86
N ARG A 15 7.34 -10.22 -19.07
CA ARG A 15 7.62 -9.22 -20.13
C ARG A 15 6.93 -7.90 -19.90
N LYS A 16 5.80 -7.93 -19.17
CA LYS A 16 4.96 -6.78 -18.84
C LYS A 16 4.53 -6.86 -17.39
N ASN A 17 4.27 -5.72 -16.82
CA ASN A 17 3.56 -5.64 -15.57
C ASN A 17 2.06 -5.54 -15.86
N GLU A 18 1.31 -6.58 -15.52
CA GLU A 18 -0.14 -6.65 -15.65
C GLU A 18 -0.85 -6.25 -14.35
N ASP A 19 -0.08 -6.07 -13.27
CA ASP A 19 -0.58 -5.47 -12.03
C ASP A 19 -0.81 -3.96 -12.22
N TYR A 20 -1.84 -3.44 -11.58
CA TYR A 20 -2.10 -2.00 -11.56
C TYR A 20 -2.55 -1.52 -10.17
N ILE A 21 -1.96 -0.41 -9.72
CA ILE A 21 -2.31 0.25 -8.48
C ILE A 21 -2.92 1.62 -8.80
N ALA A 22 -4.10 1.89 -8.24
CA ALA A 22 -4.73 3.21 -8.25
C ALA A 22 -4.92 3.71 -6.82
N VAL A 23 -4.58 4.97 -6.59
CA VAL A 23 -4.75 5.65 -5.30
C VAL A 23 -5.43 7.00 -5.52
N ARG A 24 -6.40 7.32 -4.67
CA ARG A 24 -7.00 8.65 -4.59
C ARG A 24 -7.08 9.06 -3.13
N GLU A 25 -6.46 10.18 -2.83
CA GLU A 25 -6.47 10.76 -1.49
C GLU A 25 -7.23 12.08 -1.50
N MET A 26 -8.07 12.27 -0.50
CA MET A 26 -8.80 13.49 -0.23
C MET A 26 -8.54 13.89 1.21
N PRO A 27 -7.36 14.45 1.52
CA PRO A 27 -6.91 14.69 2.89
C PRO A 27 -7.85 15.59 3.70
N GLU A 28 -8.43 16.61 3.06
CA GLU A 28 -9.39 17.53 3.72
C GLU A 28 -10.65 16.83 4.22
N GLN A 29 -11.00 15.67 3.63
CA GLN A 29 -12.17 14.88 4.00
C GLN A 29 -11.80 13.65 4.86
N VAL A 30 -10.52 13.49 5.19
CA VAL A 30 -9.99 12.25 5.81
C VAL A 30 -10.50 11.02 5.08
N ARG A 31 -10.36 11.04 3.77
CA ARG A 31 -10.91 10.04 2.88
C ARG A 31 -9.87 9.62 1.84
N SER A 32 -9.68 8.33 1.70
CA SER A 32 -8.71 7.77 0.74
C SER A 32 -9.21 6.44 0.21
N VAL A 33 -8.88 6.12 -1.03
CA VAL A 33 -9.14 4.82 -1.63
C VAL A 33 -7.89 4.29 -2.30
N PHE A 34 -7.63 3.02 -2.06
CA PHE A 34 -6.49 2.26 -2.54
C PHE A 34 -7.02 1.01 -3.24
N VAL A 35 -6.60 0.79 -4.47
CA VAL A 35 -7.02 -0.36 -5.26
C VAL A 35 -5.80 -0.98 -5.91
N LEU A 36 -5.68 -2.30 -5.80
CA LEU A 36 -4.72 -3.12 -6.50
C LEU A 36 -5.49 -4.15 -7.32
N CYS A 37 -5.14 -4.26 -8.59
CA CYS A 37 -5.69 -5.21 -9.53
C CYS A 37 -4.55 -5.99 -10.17
N ASP A 38 -4.66 -7.33 -10.20
CA ASP A 38 -3.75 -8.25 -10.86
C ASP A 38 -4.39 -8.71 -12.16
N GLY A 39 -3.76 -8.32 -13.27
CA GLY A 39 -4.27 -8.58 -14.61
C GLY A 39 -3.98 -9.99 -15.06
N MET A 40 -5.03 -10.74 -15.37
CA MET A 40 -4.94 -12.10 -15.87
C MET A 40 -5.16 -12.11 -17.38
N GLY A 41 -4.19 -12.61 -18.13
CA GLY A 41 -4.39 -12.71 -19.56
C GLY A 41 -3.48 -13.71 -20.23
N GLY A 42 -4.03 -14.84 -20.68
CA GLY A 42 -3.41 -15.63 -21.73
C GLY A 42 -3.40 -14.94 -23.12
N HIS A 43 -3.95 -13.73 -23.23
CA HIS A 43 -4.23 -13.03 -24.51
C HIS A 43 -3.81 -11.56 -24.55
N HIS A 44 -2.84 -11.12 -23.77
CA HIS A 44 -2.16 -9.80 -23.89
C HIS A 44 -2.92 -8.54 -23.46
N LEU A 45 -3.96 -8.61 -22.64
CA LEU A 45 -4.70 -7.42 -22.18
C LEU A 45 -4.90 -7.37 -20.65
N GLY A 46 -4.12 -8.13 -19.87
CA GLY A 46 -4.18 -8.09 -18.40
C GLY A 46 -3.93 -6.67 -17.88
N GLU A 47 -2.92 -5.98 -18.42
CA GLU A 47 -2.59 -4.59 -18.08
C GLU A 47 -3.71 -3.58 -18.40
N VAL A 48 -4.53 -3.88 -19.40
CA VAL A 48 -5.67 -3.03 -19.74
C VAL A 48 -6.82 -3.29 -18.79
N ALA A 49 -7.05 -4.56 -18.45
CA ALA A 49 -8.08 -5.00 -17.53
C ALA A 49 -7.85 -4.43 -16.13
N SER A 50 -6.67 -4.66 -15.56
CA SER A 50 -6.32 -4.20 -14.21
C SER A 50 -6.40 -2.68 -14.08
N LYS A 51 -5.87 -1.96 -15.06
CA LYS A 51 -5.96 -0.50 -15.09
C LYS A 51 -7.40 -0.01 -15.15
N LEU A 52 -8.22 -0.57 -16.04
CA LEU A 52 -9.60 -0.15 -16.23
C LEU A 52 -10.41 -0.35 -14.94
N VAL A 53 -10.31 -1.52 -14.31
CA VAL A 53 -11.04 -1.82 -13.08
C VAL A 53 -10.59 -0.92 -11.95
N ALA A 54 -9.28 -0.79 -11.70
CA ALA A 54 -8.75 0.02 -10.62
C ALA A 54 -9.14 1.50 -10.75
N GLU A 55 -9.01 2.09 -11.95
CA GLU A 55 -9.36 3.48 -12.19
C GLU A 55 -10.87 3.72 -12.05
N HIS A 56 -11.71 2.83 -12.58
CA HIS A 56 -13.16 2.96 -12.46
C HIS A 56 -13.65 2.90 -11.02
N ILE A 57 -13.12 1.95 -10.23
CA ILE A 57 -13.48 1.82 -8.81
C ILE A 57 -13.04 3.09 -8.04
N CYS A 58 -11.81 3.55 -8.25
CA CYS A 58 -11.32 4.78 -7.63
C CYS A 58 -12.17 6.00 -8.01
N ASP A 59 -12.49 6.16 -9.29
CA ASP A 59 -13.27 7.27 -9.79
C ASP A 59 -14.71 7.24 -9.25
N TYR A 60 -15.34 6.07 -9.25
CA TYR A 60 -16.68 5.90 -8.68
C TYR A 60 -16.71 6.30 -7.21
N TRP A 61 -15.73 5.80 -6.42
CA TRP A 61 -15.64 6.10 -5.01
C TRP A 61 -15.42 7.59 -4.74
N THR A 62 -14.61 8.24 -5.57
CA THR A 62 -14.31 9.67 -5.45
C THR A 62 -15.53 10.54 -5.76
N LYS A 63 -16.29 10.18 -6.81
CA LYS A 63 -17.48 10.93 -7.27
C LYS A 63 -18.70 10.75 -6.38
N ASN A 64 -18.74 9.70 -5.56
CA ASN A 64 -19.89 9.34 -4.72
C ASN A 64 -19.60 9.48 -3.21
N PRO A 65 -19.44 10.71 -2.68
CA PRO A 65 -18.93 10.93 -1.33
C PRO A 65 -19.89 10.54 -0.19
N LYS A 66 -21.19 10.34 -0.45
CA LYS A 66 -22.16 10.03 0.61
C LYS A 66 -22.19 8.53 0.94
N ARG A 67 -21.90 8.18 2.18
CA ARG A 67 -21.69 6.83 2.68
C ARG A 67 -22.94 6.03 3.09
N LYS A 68 -24.12 6.52 2.86
CA LYS A 68 -25.32 5.68 3.05
C LYS A 68 -25.23 4.49 2.10
N ASP A 69 -25.18 3.27 2.66
CA ASP A 69 -25.10 2.00 1.95
C ASP A 69 -23.75 1.75 1.24
N SER A 70 -22.63 1.71 2.01
CA SER A 70 -21.27 1.51 1.49
C SER A 70 -21.10 0.20 0.70
N GLU A 71 -21.71 -0.90 1.17
CA GLU A 71 -21.70 -2.19 0.46
C GLU A 71 -22.39 -2.09 -0.89
N LYS A 72 -23.58 -1.49 -0.93
CA LYS A 72 -24.31 -1.30 -2.19
C LYS A 72 -23.51 -0.48 -3.18
N LYS A 73 -22.81 0.56 -2.72
CA LYS A 73 -21.97 1.38 -3.59
C LYS A 73 -20.83 0.60 -4.23
N ILE A 74 -20.19 -0.30 -3.49
CA ILE A 74 -19.16 -1.16 -4.05
C ILE A 74 -19.75 -2.11 -5.09
N ILE A 75 -20.90 -2.70 -4.82
CA ILE A 75 -21.60 -3.55 -5.79
C ILE A 75 -21.96 -2.75 -7.04
N ASP A 76 -22.51 -1.53 -6.87
CA ASP A 76 -22.85 -0.65 -7.98
C ASP A 76 -21.59 -0.24 -8.79
N ALA A 77 -20.48 0.08 -8.10
CA ALA A 77 -19.20 0.37 -8.75
C ALA A 77 -18.69 -0.82 -9.56
N CYS A 78 -18.77 -2.02 -9.01
CA CYS A 78 -18.39 -3.25 -9.72
C CYS A 78 -19.27 -3.47 -10.96
N ASN A 79 -20.60 -3.28 -10.83
CA ASN A 79 -21.53 -3.40 -11.95
C ASN A 79 -21.26 -2.39 -13.06
N GLU A 80 -21.07 -1.11 -12.71
CA GLU A 80 -20.72 -0.07 -13.69
C GLU A 80 -19.38 -0.35 -14.36
N THR A 81 -18.40 -0.82 -13.59
CA THR A 81 -17.10 -1.24 -14.12
C THR A 81 -17.25 -2.37 -15.13
N MET A 82 -18.07 -3.38 -14.84
CA MET A 82 -18.32 -4.49 -15.76
C MET A 82 -19.04 -4.04 -17.03
N VAL A 83 -19.98 -3.11 -16.93
CA VAL A 83 -20.63 -2.52 -18.13
C VAL A 83 -19.58 -1.81 -18.99
N ALA A 84 -18.75 -0.96 -18.40
CA ALA A 84 -17.68 -0.27 -19.12
C ALA A 84 -16.66 -1.24 -19.72
N TYR A 85 -16.34 -2.30 -18.99
CA TYR A 85 -15.41 -3.35 -19.38
C TYR A 85 -15.92 -4.11 -20.61
N ASN A 86 -17.16 -4.60 -20.59
CA ASN A 86 -17.78 -5.32 -21.70
C ASN A 86 -17.99 -4.44 -22.93
N ASN A 87 -18.25 -3.16 -22.76
CA ASN A 87 -18.41 -2.22 -23.86
C ASN A 87 -17.09 -1.88 -24.57
N LYS A 88 -15.97 -1.93 -23.88
CA LYS A 88 -14.64 -1.58 -24.43
C LYS A 88 -13.94 -2.74 -25.10
N SER A 89 -14.26 -3.98 -24.73
CA SER A 89 -13.50 -5.14 -25.20
C SER A 89 -14.40 -6.23 -25.79
N ARG A 90 -14.05 -6.60 -27.01
CA ARG A 90 -14.53 -7.85 -27.64
C ARG A 90 -13.54 -9.01 -27.43
N VAL A 91 -12.48 -8.77 -26.65
CA VAL A 91 -11.39 -9.70 -26.39
C VAL A 91 -11.48 -10.14 -24.94
N GLU A 92 -11.23 -11.42 -24.71
CA GLU A 92 -11.17 -11.99 -23.37
C GLU A 92 -10.01 -11.37 -22.59
N MET A 93 -10.32 -10.72 -21.47
CA MET A 93 -9.38 -10.19 -20.52
C MET A 93 -9.93 -10.34 -19.12
N GLY A 94 -9.07 -10.38 -18.13
CA GLY A 94 -9.47 -10.58 -16.75
C GLY A 94 -8.56 -9.84 -15.76
N THR A 95 -9.08 -9.59 -14.57
CA THR A 95 -8.30 -9.02 -13.47
C THR A 95 -8.95 -9.31 -12.13
N THR A 96 -8.13 -9.43 -11.10
CA THR A 96 -8.57 -9.38 -9.71
C THR A 96 -8.88 -7.94 -9.29
N MET A 97 -9.39 -7.78 -8.07
CA MET A 97 -9.51 -6.50 -7.39
C MET A 97 -9.34 -6.68 -5.88
N ALA A 98 -8.47 -5.93 -5.28
CA ALA A 98 -8.34 -5.78 -3.83
C ALA A 98 -8.34 -4.28 -3.49
N MET A 99 -9.23 -3.85 -2.60
CA MET A 99 -9.52 -2.45 -2.33
C MET A 99 -9.63 -2.17 -0.85
N ALA A 100 -9.10 -1.02 -0.42
CA ALA A 100 -9.39 -0.42 0.88
C ALA A 100 -9.82 1.03 0.69
N ALA A 101 -11.03 1.36 1.13
CA ALA A 101 -11.51 2.74 1.18
C ALA A 101 -11.64 3.18 2.63
N ILE A 102 -10.88 4.19 3.01
CA ILE A 102 -10.80 4.67 4.39
C ILE A 102 -11.51 6.02 4.46
N GLU A 103 -12.38 6.17 5.47
CA GLU A 103 -13.08 7.42 5.74
C GLU A 103 -13.30 7.58 7.24
N GLY A 104 -12.69 8.62 7.83
CA GLY A 104 -12.66 8.77 9.27
C GLY A 104 -11.97 7.57 9.92
N ASN A 105 -12.64 6.91 10.86
CA ASN A 105 -12.15 5.74 11.56
C ASN A 105 -12.64 4.40 10.98
N LYS A 106 -13.14 4.39 9.75
CA LYS A 106 -13.66 3.18 9.11
C LYS A 106 -12.91 2.87 7.83
N ALA A 107 -12.60 1.61 7.64
CA ALA A 107 -12.09 1.05 6.39
C ALA A 107 -13.12 0.08 5.81
N LEU A 108 -13.53 0.34 4.57
CA LEU A 108 -14.28 -0.60 3.76
C LEU A 108 -13.31 -1.36 2.89
N LEU A 109 -13.21 -2.66 3.13
CA LEU A 109 -12.37 -3.59 2.38
C LEU A 109 -13.26 -4.36 1.40
N ALA A 110 -12.82 -4.47 0.16
CA ALA A 110 -13.52 -5.28 -0.82
C ALA A 110 -12.50 -6.01 -1.71
N HIS A 111 -12.75 -7.28 -2.01
CA HIS A 111 -11.87 -8.02 -2.90
C HIS A 111 -12.64 -9.01 -3.78
N CYS A 112 -12.07 -9.28 -4.95
CA CYS A 112 -12.54 -10.26 -5.91
C CYS A 112 -11.32 -10.87 -6.60
N GLY A 113 -11.09 -12.14 -6.40
CA GLY A 113 -9.90 -12.86 -6.90
C GLY A 113 -9.06 -13.41 -5.76
N ASP A 114 -7.77 -13.51 -5.98
CA ASP A 114 -6.77 -14.01 -5.04
C ASP A 114 -5.74 -12.95 -4.61
N SER A 115 -5.80 -11.72 -5.13
CA SER A 115 -5.10 -10.60 -4.50
C SER A 115 -5.62 -10.38 -3.09
N ARG A 116 -4.73 -10.23 -2.11
CA ARG A 116 -5.09 -10.30 -0.69
C ARG A 116 -5.08 -8.96 0.01
N ILE A 117 -5.93 -8.85 1.03
CA ILE A 117 -5.99 -7.73 1.97
C ILE A 117 -5.74 -8.27 3.38
N TYR A 118 -4.82 -7.64 4.09
CA TYR A 118 -4.53 -7.92 5.49
C TYR A 118 -4.75 -6.67 6.32
N VAL A 119 -5.26 -6.83 7.55
CA VAL A 119 -5.26 -5.76 8.56
C VAL A 119 -4.42 -6.23 9.73
N ILE A 120 -3.43 -5.43 10.08
CA ILE A 120 -2.48 -5.72 11.15
C ILE A 120 -2.70 -4.71 12.27
N ARG A 121 -2.91 -5.21 13.49
CA ARG A 121 -3.06 -4.44 14.72
C ARG A 121 -2.18 -5.05 15.80
N ASN A 122 -1.36 -4.22 16.47
CA ASN A 122 -0.47 -4.65 17.54
C ASN A 122 0.41 -5.85 17.14
N HIS A 123 0.93 -5.87 15.92
CA HIS A 123 1.76 -6.94 15.35
C HIS A 123 1.03 -8.28 15.13
N GLU A 124 -0.29 -8.26 15.04
CA GLU A 124 -1.10 -9.43 14.75
C GLU A 124 -1.97 -9.17 13.51
N ILE A 125 -2.06 -10.15 12.63
CA ILE A 125 -3.00 -10.12 11.51
C ILE A 125 -4.41 -10.39 12.08
N ILE A 126 -5.21 -9.33 12.22
CA ILE A 126 -6.59 -9.41 12.73
C ILE A 126 -7.64 -9.68 11.63
N TYR A 127 -7.23 -9.51 10.38
CA TYR A 127 -8.06 -9.81 9.21
C TYR A 127 -7.19 -10.20 8.03
N GLN A 128 -7.64 -11.20 7.28
CA GLN A 128 -7.11 -11.59 5.98
C GLN A 128 -8.29 -11.92 5.07
N SER A 129 -8.29 -11.42 3.84
CA SER A 129 -9.26 -11.82 2.81
C SER A 129 -9.11 -13.29 2.44
N THR A 130 -10.20 -13.94 2.03
CA THR A 130 -10.21 -15.34 1.62
C THR A 130 -10.14 -15.41 0.10
N ASP A 131 -9.11 -16.09 -0.44
CA ASP A 131 -8.92 -16.22 -1.89
C ASP A 131 -10.13 -16.87 -2.56
N HIS A 132 -10.55 -16.33 -3.69
CA HIS A 132 -11.57 -16.92 -4.54
C HIS A 132 -10.94 -17.94 -5.51
N VAL A 133 -10.46 -19.03 -4.95
CA VAL A 133 -9.75 -20.08 -5.69
C VAL A 133 -10.39 -21.44 -5.43
N ALA A 134 -10.48 -22.26 -6.47
CA ALA A 134 -10.79 -23.68 -6.38
C ALA A 134 -9.63 -24.49 -6.93
N LEU A 135 -9.57 -25.76 -6.57
CA LEU A 135 -8.59 -26.69 -7.16
C LEU A 135 -9.23 -27.47 -8.30
N THR A 136 -8.51 -27.60 -9.41
CA THR A 136 -8.87 -28.56 -10.46
C THR A 136 -8.75 -29.98 -9.94
N PRO A 137 -9.30 -30.99 -10.64
CA PRO A 137 -9.10 -32.40 -10.28
C PRO A 137 -7.61 -32.79 -10.17
N GLU A 138 -6.75 -32.14 -10.93
CA GLU A 138 -5.30 -32.36 -10.94
C GLU A 138 -4.57 -31.58 -9.81
N GLY A 139 -5.30 -30.77 -9.02
CA GLY A 139 -4.77 -30.02 -7.90
C GLY A 139 -4.22 -28.63 -8.26
N TRP A 140 -4.48 -28.10 -9.45
CA TRP A 140 -4.07 -26.75 -9.84
C TRP A 140 -5.07 -25.71 -9.34
N PRO A 141 -4.59 -24.58 -8.77
CA PRO A 141 -5.47 -23.49 -8.37
C PRO A 141 -6.03 -22.75 -9.59
N ILE A 142 -7.34 -22.49 -9.58
CA ILE A 142 -8.03 -21.64 -10.54
C ILE A 142 -8.85 -20.58 -9.82
N ILE A 143 -8.81 -19.37 -10.32
CA ILE A 143 -9.61 -18.26 -9.81
C ILE A 143 -11.07 -18.46 -10.19
N THR A 144 -11.95 -18.41 -9.21
CA THR A 144 -13.40 -18.65 -9.37
C THR A 144 -14.22 -17.38 -9.44
N ARG A 145 -13.68 -16.26 -8.93
CA ARG A 145 -14.30 -14.93 -9.00
C ARG A 145 -13.27 -13.89 -9.40
N ALA A 146 -13.55 -13.15 -10.45
CA ALA A 146 -12.75 -12.02 -10.94
C ALA A 146 -13.56 -11.22 -11.97
N PHE A 147 -13.03 -10.09 -12.40
CA PHE A 147 -13.59 -9.31 -13.50
C PHE A 147 -13.13 -9.93 -14.82
N PHE A 148 -13.95 -10.82 -15.40
CA PHE A 148 -13.70 -11.42 -16.71
C PHE A 148 -14.72 -10.95 -17.73
N THR A 149 -14.29 -10.69 -18.95
CA THR A 149 -15.18 -10.40 -20.08
C THR A 149 -16.20 -11.54 -20.25
N GLY A 150 -17.47 -11.18 -20.28
CA GLY A 150 -18.57 -12.17 -20.46
C GLY A 150 -18.88 -13.03 -19.22
N SER A 151 -18.22 -12.78 -18.07
CA SER A 151 -18.51 -13.47 -16.81
C SER A 151 -19.39 -12.59 -15.89
N ASN A 152 -20.19 -13.23 -15.05
CA ASN A 152 -20.92 -12.60 -13.96
C ASN A 152 -20.30 -12.89 -12.59
N SER A 153 -19.12 -13.51 -12.55
CA SER A 153 -18.45 -13.94 -11.30
C SER A 153 -17.51 -12.88 -10.76
N TYR A 154 -17.98 -11.62 -10.63
CA TYR A 154 -17.20 -10.49 -10.15
C TYR A 154 -17.74 -9.88 -8.84
N THR A 155 -18.68 -10.57 -8.17
CA THR A 155 -19.21 -10.09 -6.90
C THR A 155 -18.11 -10.10 -5.84
N PRO A 156 -17.75 -8.94 -5.26
CA PRO A 156 -16.71 -8.88 -4.25
C PRO A 156 -17.20 -9.38 -2.89
N ASP A 157 -16.29 -9.92 -2.10
CA ASP A 157 -16.48 -10.00 -0.66
C ASP A 157 -16.19 -8.63 -0.04
N ILE A 158 -17.04 -8.20 0.88
CA ILE A 158 -16.97 -6.87 1.48
C ILE A 158 -16.90 -6.98 3.00
N LYS A 159 -16.00 -6.22 3.60
CA LYS A 159 -15.85 -6.14 5.05
C LYS A 159 -15.64 -4.70 5.49
N GLU A 160 -16.44 -4.20 6.41
CA GLU A 160 -16.19 -2.95 7.11
C GLU A 160 -15.45 -3.24 8.42
N ILE A 161 -14.39 -2.48 8.69
CA ILE A 161 -13.57 -2.59 9.90
C ILE A 161 -13.40 -1.18 10.48
N GLU A 162 -13.54 -1.05 11.78
CA GLU A 162 -13.09 0.15 12.48
C GLU A 162 -11.59 0.12 12.61
N VAL A 163 -10.93 1.17 12.13
CA VAL A 163 -9.48 1.33 12.19
C VAL A 163 -9.07 2.23 13.33
N GLU A 164 -7.94 1.88 13.95
CA GLU A 164 -7.34 2.58 15.06
C GLU A 164 -5.95 3.13 14.67
N VAL A 165 -5.49 4.12 15.43
CA VAL A 165 -4.13 4.62 15.28
C VAL A 165 -3.13 3.51 15.58
N GLY A 166 -2.21 3.28 14.66
CA GLY A 166 -1.24 2.19 14.72
C GLY A 166 -1.59 1.00 13.81
N ASP A 167 -2.85 0.92 13.35
CA ASP A 167 -3.22 -0.12 12.38
C ASP A 167 -2.49 0.04 11.06
N MET A 168 -2.23 -1.10 10.43
CA MET A 168 -1.75 -1.18 9.07
C MET A 168 -2.74 -1.99 8.22
N ILE A 169 -2.96 -1.54 6.99
CA ILE A 169 -3.66 -2.32 5.96
C ILE A 169 -2.65 -2.63 4.87
N PHE A 170 -2.49 -3.91 4.56
CA PHE A 170 -1.58 -4.38 3.54
C PHE A 170 -2.36 -5.07 2.42
N ILE A 171 -2.15 -4.62 1.18
CA ILE A 171 -2.80 -5.17 -0.01
C ILE A 171 -1.72 -5.66 -0.94
N CYS A 172 -1.84 -6.86 -1.51
CA CYS A 172 -0.83 -7.39 -2.42
C CYS A 172 -1.40 -8.34 -3.47
N SER A 173 -0.72 -8.43 -4.63
CA SER A 173 -0.94 -9.48 -5.62
C SER A 173 -0.31 -10.80 -5.21
N ASP A 174 -0.63 -11.88 -5.91
CA ASP A 174 -0.17 -13.24 -5.62
C ASP A 174 1.35 -13.39 -5.76
N GLY A 175 1.99 -12.62 -6.63
CA GLY A 175 3.45 -12.59 -6.79
C GLY A 175 4.21 -12.23 -5.51
N VAL A 176 3.55 -11.58 -4.55
CA VAL A 176 4.16 -11.22 -3.26
C VAL A 176 4.18 -12.40 -2.29
N TYR A 177 3.08 -13.12 -2.16
CA TYR A 177 2.95 -14.21 -1.17
C TYR A 177 3.10 -15.62 -1.74
N GLY A 178 3.03 -15.75 -3.06
CA GLY A 178 3.08 -17.03 -3.75
C GLY A 178 4.44 -17.74 -3.63
N ASN A 179 4.53 -18.97 -4.18
CA ASN A 179 5.76 -19.78 -4.21
C ASN A 179 6.42 -20.03 -2.84
N GLY A 180 5.62 -20.26 -1.82
CA GLY A 180 6.12 -20.58 -0.47
C GLY A 180 6.65 -19.38 0.31
N LYS A 181 6.44 -18.15 -0.17
CA LYS A 181 6.88 -16.91 0.51
C LYS A 181 6.01 -16.54 1.71
N TRP A 182 4.83 -17.15 1.83
CA TRP A 182 3.83 -16.75 2.84
C TRP A 182 4.36 -16.73 4.28
N SER A 183 5.15 -17.74 4.68
CA SER A 183 5.69 -17.78 6.05
C SER A 183 6.58 -16.58 6.34
N ALA A 184 7.54 -16.29 5.46
CA ALA A 184 8.44 -15.14 5.62
C ALA A 184 7.69 -13.80 5.57
N LEU A 185 6.69 -13.70 4.69
CA LEU A 185 5.83 -12.52 4.60
C LEU A 185 5.05 -12.31 5.89
N LYS A 186 4.44 -13.36 6.42
CA LYS A 186 3.68 -13.31 7.68
C LYS A 186 4.57 -12.88 8.84
N ASP A 187 5.74 -13.52 9.00
CA ASP A 187 6.70 -13.17 10.05
C ASP A 187 7.14 -11.70 9.96
N THR A 188 7.24 -11.18 8.74
CA THR A 188 7.58 -9.78 8.50
C THR A 188 6.42 -8.85 8.84
N LEU A 189 5.20 -9.18 8.45
CA LEU A 189 4.00 -8.37 8.74
C LEU A 189 3.66 -8.33 10.23
N GLU A 190 3.89 -9.42 10.95
CA GLU A 190 3.68 -9.54 12.40
C GLU A 190 4.94 -9.17 13.20
N GLY A 191 6.04 -8.89 12.52
CA GLY A 191 7.30 -8.48 13.13
C GLY A 191 7.21 -7.13 13.82
N LYS A 192 8.18 -6.88 14.70
CA LYS A 192 8.33 -5.58 15.38
C LYS A 192 9.14 -4.57 14.56
N ASP A 193 9.38 -4.88 13.29
CA ASP A 193 10.12 -3.98 12.42
C ASP A 193 9.37 -2.68 12.22
N VAL A 194 10.16 -1.63 12.12
CA VAL A 194 9.61 -0.28 11.93
C VAL A 194 8.92 -0.21 10.57
N TYR A 195 7.79 0.45 10.51
CA TYR A 195 6.99 0.64 9.30
C TYR A 195 7.81 1.03 8.06
N SER A 196 8.83 1.87 8.24
CA SER A 196 9.72 2.31 7.16
C SER A 196 10.51 1.19 6.49
N TYR A 197 10.80 0.10 7.21
CA TYR A 197 11.47 -1.07 6.64
C TYR A 197 10.50 -2.15 6.17
N LEU A 198 9.27 -2.13 6.67
CA LEU A 198 8.30 -3.19 6.38
C LEU A 198 8.07 -3.34 4.88
N LEU A 199 7.83 -2.23 4.18
CA LEU A 199 7.57 -2.28 2.74
C LEU A 199 8.79 -2.78 1.94
N SER A 200 9.99 -2.31 2.27
CA SER A 200 11.22 -2.77 1.60
C SER A 200 11.57 -4.21 1.94
N SER A 201 11.29 -4.66 3.16
CA SER A 201 11.46 -6.07 3.54
C SER A 201 10.50 -6.97 2.79
N VAL A 202 9.25 -6.56 2.64
CA VAL A 202 8.24 -7.26 1.85
C VAL A 202 8.64 -7.30 0.37
N GLU A 203 9.07 -6.19 -0.20
CA GLU A 203 9.54 -6.11 -1.59
C GLU A 203 10.73 -7.04 -1.84
N LYS A 204 11.68 -7.10 -0.89
CA LYS A 204 12.80 -8.03 -0.96
C LYS A 204 12.32 -9.48 -0.97
N ILE A 205 11.40 -9.87 -0.08
CA ILE A 205 10.81 -11.22 -0.06
C ILE A 205 10.10 -11.51 -1.38
N ALA A 206 9.33 -10.55 -1.90
CA ALA A 206 8.62 -10.70 -3.16
C ALA A 206 9.57 -10.89 -4.35
N SER A 207 10.70 -10.16 -4.37
CA SER A 207 11.71 -10.26 -5.44
C SER A 207 12.50 -11.56 -5.39
N GLU A 208 12.63 -12.19 -4.22
CA GLU A 208 13.31 -13.48 -4.08
C GLU A 208 12.52 -14.57 -4.80
N LYS A 209 13.13 -15.20 -5.82
CA LYS A 209 12.50 -16.23 -6.66
C LYS A 209 11.17 -15.74 -7.28
N ALA A 210 11.12 -14.45 -7.65
CA ALA A 210 9.96 -13.91 -8.35
C ALA A 210 9.67 -14.74 -9.62
N HIS A 211 8.42 -15.05 -9.86
CA HIS A 211 7.93 -15.80 -11.03
C HIS A 211 6.80 -15.07 -11.73
N ASP A 212 6.28 -14.04 -11.10
CA ASP A 212 5.22 -13.18 -11.59
C ASP A 212 5.50 -11.71 -11.36
N ASN A 213 4.59 -10.85 -11.84
CA ASN A 213 4.49 -9.49 -11.37
C ASN A 213 4.26 -9.50 -9.85
N TYR A 214 4.78 -8.53 -9.13
CA TYR A 214 4.55 -8.42 -7.70
C TYR A 214 4.34 -6.98 -7.29
N SER A 215 3.19 -6.73 -6.69
CA SER A 215 2.75 -5.39 -6.31
C SER A 215 2.14 -5.39 -4.92
N ALA A 216 2.38 -4.31 -4.18
CA ALA A 216 1.75 -4.14 -2.87
C ALA A 216 1.51 -2.67 -2.52
N ILE A 217 0.55 -2.48 -1.63
CA ILE A 217 0.22 -1.23 -0.97
C ILE A 217 0.28 -1.48 0.53
N LEU A 218 1.04 -0.67 1.24
CA LEU A 218 1.06 -0.65 2.70
C LEU A 218 0.49 0.69 3.18
N ILE A 219 -0.58 0.64 3.95
CA ILE A 219 -1.31 1.80 4.46
C ILE A 219 -1.16 1.81 5.97
N ARG A 220 -0.78 2.93 6.55
CA ARG A 220 -0.67 3.13 7.99
C ARG A 220 -1.66 4.18 8.46
N ILE A 221 -2.36 3.85 9.54
CA ILE A 221 -3.26 4.76 10.23
C ILE A 221 -2.49 5.46 11.36
N CYS A 222 -2.34 6.76 11.25
CA CYS A 222 -1.58 7.57 12.20
C CYS A 222 -2.49 8.56 12.94
N ARG A 223 -2.02 9.02 14.09
CA ARG A 223 -2.69 10.09 14.81
C ARG A 223 -2.62 11.36 13.97
N ASP A 224 -3.73 12.08 13.90
CA ASP A 224 -3.73 13.46 13.45
C ASP A 224 -3.19 14.28 14.62
N GLU A 225 -1.89 14.45 14.66
CA GLU A 225 -1.30 15.33 15.65
C GLU A 225 -1.46 16.75 15.12
N PRO A 226 -2.16 17.63 15.83
CA PRO A 226 -2.08 19.04 15.53
C PRO A 226 -0.61 19.42 15.64
N ALA A 227 -0.17 20.28 14.77
CA ALA A 227 1.14 20.95 14.89
C ALA A 227 1.15 21.88 16.11
N ASP A 228 0.73 21.33 17.26
CA ASP A 228 0.73 22.05 18.51
C ASP A 228 2.15 21.99 19.06
N LYS A 229 2.70 23.19 19.27
CA LYS A 229 4.09 23.46 19.61
C LYS A 229 4.55 22.86 20.96
N THR A 230 3.74 22.05 21.60
CA THR A 230 3.98 21.47 22.92
C THR A 230 4.17 19.96 22.93
N ASP A 231 3.83 19.24 21.86
CA ASP A 231 4.12 17.82 21.77
C ASP A 231 5.46 17.61 21.08
N THR A 232 6.41 17.26 21.87
CA THR A 232 7.83 17.09 21.62
C THR A 232 8.13 16.09 20.51
N TYR A 233 8.14 16.56 19.26
CA TYR A 233 8.94 15.90 18.25
C TYR A 233 10.41 16.14 18.58
N LEU A 234 11.12 15.07 18.85
CA LEU A 234 12.53 15.16 19.23
C LEU A 234 13.45 15.16 18.00
N PHE A 235 12.94 14.71 16.86
CA PHE A 235 13.73 14.51 15.65
C PHE A 235 13.02 15.03 14.41
N LYS A 236 13.79 15.59 13.51
CA LYS A 236 13.36 16.20 12.27
C LYS A 236 14.18 15.63 11.12
N LEU A 237 13.51 15.05 10.15
CA LEU A 237 14.11 14.61 8.89
C LEU A 237 14.08 15.79 7.92
N ASN A 238 15.21 16.08 7.33
CA ASN A 238 15.38 17.19 6.41
C ASN A 238 15.98 16.71 5.09
N ARG A 239 15.71 17.42 4.00
CA ARG A 239 16.33 17.17 2.69
C ARG A 239 16.86 18.46 2.07
N ARG A 240 17.82 18.33 1.16
CA ARG A 240 18.22 19.38 0.20
C ARG A 240 18.62 18.73 -1.12
N LEU A 241 18.60 19.48 -2.21
CA LEU A 241 19.14 18.98 -3.49
C LEU A 241 20.63 18.66 -3.34
N ARG A 242 21.04 17.51 -3.85
CA ARG A 242 22.44 17.09 -3.81
C ARG A 242 23.29 17.99 -4.70
N GLY A 243 24.40 18.47 -4.16
CA GLY A 243 25.33 19.35 -4.91
C GLY A 243 24.95 20.83 -4.89
N THR A 244 23.95 21.24 -4.14
CA THR A 244 23.64 22.63 -3.86
C THR A 244 24.04 23.01 -2.43
N ASP A 245 24.23 24.30 -2.20
CA ASP A 245 24.44 24.87 -0.87
C ASP A 245 23.12 25.35 -0.22
N ASP A 246 21.97 24.91 -0.78
CA ASP A 246 20.66 25.25 -0.24
C ASP A 246 20.51 24.79 1.21
N GLU A 247 19.73 25.53 1.97
CA GLU A 247 19.37 25.10 3.33
C GLU A 247 18.54 23.82 3.29
N PHE A 248 18.72 22.98 4.32
CA PHE A 248 17.93 21.77 4.47
C PHE A 248 16.50 22.12 4.86
N GLU A 249 15.53 21.71 4.04
CA GLU A 249 14.11 21.84 4.34
C GLU A 249 13.60 20.64 5.14
N PRO A 250 12.76 20.84 6.17
CA PRO A 250 12.14 19.76 6.91
C PRO A 250 11.07 19.08 6.09
N ILE A 251 11.08 17.76 6.10
CA ILE A 251 10.07 16.94 5.39
C ILE A 251 9.21 16.10 6.33
N GLU A 252 9.77 15.62 7.44
CA GLU A 252 9.04 14.80 8.42
C GLU A 252 9.54 15.06 9.84
N TYR A 253 8.68 14.78 10.84
CA TYR A 253 9.00 14.91 12.26
C TYR A 253 8.72 13.61 12.99
N PHE A 254 9.58 13.22 13.92
CA PHE A 254 9.53 11.95 14.65
C PHE A 254 9.68 12.17 16.14
N ARG A 255 8.98 11.37 16.93
CA ARG A 255 9.11 11.37 18.38
C ARG A 255 10.36 10.63 18.83
N PHE A 256 10.67 9.53 18.16
CA PHE A 256 11.81 8.70 18.49
C PHE A 256 12.90 8.78 17.42
N ARG A 257 14.15 8.79 17.87
CA ARG A 257 15.31 8.82 17.00
C ARG A 257 15.35 7.63 16.03
N ARG A 258 15.00 6.44 16.51
CA ARG A 258 15.01 5.23 15.70
C ARG A 258 14.10 5.40 14.48
N GLU A 259 12.89 5.89 14.64
CA GLU A 259 11.95 6.14 13.53
C GLU A 259 12.52 7.12 12.49
N ALA A 260 13.15 8.20 12.96
CA ALA A 260 13.77 9.18 12.07
C ALA A 260 14.96 8.59 11.29
N MET A 261 15.78 7.76 11.95
CA MET A 261 16.93 7.11 11.31
C MET A 261 16.49 6.02 10.33
N ASP A 262 15.46 5.27 10.65
CA ASP A 262 14.88 4.26 9.79
C ASP A 262 14.36 4.89 8.50
N ARG A 263 13.64 6.01 8.62
CA ARG A 263 13.16 6.77 7.46
C ARG A 263 14.30 7.38 6.65
N LEU A 264 15.35 7.82 7.29
CA LEU A 264 16.56 8.31 6.63
C LEU A 264 17.21 7.22 5.76
N VAL A 265 17.35 6.01 6.30
CA VAL A 265 17.89 4.87 5.55
C VAL A 265 17.01 4.51 4.38
N GLU A 266 15.69 4.46 4.57
CA GLU A 266 14.74 4.21 3.49
C GLU A 266 14.92 5.18 2.33
N LEU A 267 14.94 6.49 2.61
CA LEU A 267 15.09 7.51 1.57
C LEU A 267 16.45 7.47 0.87
N ASN A 268 17.52 7.19 1.60
CA ASN A 268 18.86 7.10 1.01
C ASN A 268 19.09 5.81 0.21
N CYS A 269 18.46 4.70 0.60
CA CYS A 269 18.74 3.38 0.02
C CYS A 269 17.69 2.93 -0.99
N TYR A 270 16.42 3.27 -0.77
CA TYR A 270 15.29 2.63 -1.44
C TYR A 270 14.35 3.58 -2.16
N SER A 271 14.43 4.92 -1.94
CA SER A 271 13.52 5.83 -2.62
C SER A 271 13.85 5.97 -4.11
N ARG A 272 12.83 6.24 -4.94
CA ARG A 272 13.00 6.58 -6.37
C ARG A 272 13.83 7.86 -6.57
N GLU A 273 13.92 8.70 -5.56
CA GLU A 273 14.69 9.95 -5.54
C GLU A 273 16.13 9.73 -5.04
N LYS A 274 16.55 8.47 -4.91
CA LYS A 274 17.89 8.08 -4.51
C LYS A 274 18.93 8.79 -5.38
N GLY A 275 19.78 9.56 -4.73
CA GLY A 275 20.81 10.34 -5.41
C GLY A 275 20.41 11.76 -5.83
N THR A 276 19.13 12.10 -5.86
CA THR A 276 18.64 13.45 -6.16
C THR A 276 18.77 14.38 -4.96
N TYR A 277 18.40 13.86 -3.78
CA TYR A 277 18.44 14.62 -2.53
C TYR A 277 19.51 14.09 -1.57
N GLN A 278 19.99 14.97 -0.75
CA GLN A 278 20.74 14.66 0.46
C GLN A 278 19.79 14.78 1.65
N TYR A 279 19.72 13.73 2.47
CA TYR A 279 18.86 13.67 3.65
C TYR A 279 19.69 13.73 4.93
N GLY A 280 19.11 14.26 6.00
CA GLY A 280 19.73 14.29 7.31
C GLY A 280 18.72 14.41 8.42
N VAL A 281 19.00 13.80 9.56
CA VAL A 281 18.17 13.90 10.78
C VAL A 281 18.80 14.91 11.73
N THR A 282 18.00 15.83 12.25
CA THR A 282 18.39 16.75 13.31
C THR A 282 17.55 16.52 14.55
N ARG A 283 18.17 16.63 15.74
CA ARG A 283 17.41 16.67 16.98
C ARG A 283 16.73 18.04 17.08
N TYR A 284 15.42 18.02 17.26
CA TYR A 284 14.66 19.23 17.53
C TYR A 284 14.69 19.50 19.03
N VAL A 285 15.32 20.61 19.42
CA VAL A 285 15.31 21.11 20.80
C VAL A 285 14.62 22.45 20.77
N ASP A 286 13.61 22.62 21.62
CA ASP A 286 12.86 23.87 21.75
C ASP A 286 13.79 25.11 21.72
N GLY A 287 13.60 25.93 20.72
CA GLY A 287 13.98 27.33 20.67
C GLY A 287 15.44 27.68 20.41
N ASN A 288 16.43 26.83 20.68
CA ASN A 288 17.84 27.20 20.51
C ASN A 288 18.75 26.01 20.17
N GLY A 289 18.89 25.71 18.90
CA GLY A 289 20.02 24.97 18.38
C GLY A 289 19.76 23.51 18.05
N ALA A 290 19.42 23.24 16.79
CA ALA A 290 19.46 21.89 16.21
C ALA A 290 20.91 21.42 16.07
N LYS A 291 21.27 20.30 16.67
CA LYS A 291 22.54 19.64 16.40
C LYS A 291 22.33 18.59 15.29
N TRP A 292 23.10 18.73 14.21
CA TRP A 292 23.13 17.73 13.14
C TRP A 292 23.71 16.42 13.64
N ILE A 293 22.99 15.34 13.42
CA ILE A 293 23.52 13.98 13.62
C ILE A 293 24.12 13.58 12.27
N LYS A 294 25.43 13.67 12.16
CA LYS A 294 26.17 13.20 10.98
C LYS A 294 26.41 11.71 11.15
N ASN A 295 25.95 10.92 10.16
CA ASN A 295 26.26 9.51 9.90
C ASN A 295 26.49 8.56 11.09
N GLU A 296 26.09 7.32 10.94
CA GLU A 296 26.07 6.17 11.88
C GLU A 296 27.32 5.92 12.74
N GLN A 297 28.45 6.54 12.44
CA GLN A 297 29.74 6.26 13.11
C GLN A 297 30.06 7.11 14.35
N GLN A 298 29.20 8.04 14.75
CA GLN A 298 29.48 8.91 15.91
C GLN A 298 28.37 8.92 16.98
N ILE A 299 27.74 7.79 17.18
CA ILE A 299 26.68 7.71 18.16
C ILE A 299 27.15 6.86 19.33
N ASN A 300 27.69 7.49 20.35
CA ASN A 300 27.89 6.87 21.65
C ASN A 300 26.52 6.74 22.35
N ASP A 301 26.28 5.54 22.92
CA ASP A 301 25.07 5.10 23.63
C ASP A 301 24.78 5.87 24.95
N SER A 302 25.20 7.08 25.09
CA SER A 302 25.09 7.84 26.34
C SER A 302 23.88 8.76 26.44
N ASP A 303 22.96 8.74 25.48
CA ASP A 303 21.76 9.56 25.45
C ASP A 303 20.45 8.72 25.25
N GLU A 304 20.28 7.65 26.06
CA GLU A 304 18.97 7.05 26.30
C GLU A 304 18.10 7.92 27.23
#